data_cc96dc225934f251049f458e4ebaa1a7
#
_entry.id   cc96dc225934f251049f458e4ebaa1a7
#
_cell.length_a   1.000
_cell.length_b   1.000
_cell.length_c   1.000
_cell.angle_alpha   90.00
_cell.angle_beta   90.00
_cell.angle_gamma   90.00
#
_symmetry.space_group_name_H-M   'P 1'
#
loop_
_entity.id
_entity.type
_entity.pdbx_description
1 polymer ?
#
loop_
_entity_poly.entity_id
_entity_poly.type
_entity_poly.pdbx_seq_one_letter_code
_entity_poly.pdbx_strand_id
1 'polypeptide(L)'
;MKLRGIGIGSMLYGLGYGFARPDFASAEVDVAFDGSVTLRNGASELGQGLRTILCQLVADELGVRFEDVSIVSADTEKTPDSGPVSASRATYVQGNAVIKACRDLKARLGEVAAELLDTPLERLVFRNGHVHDGESPSTSVPFTTLAGEAHARGRRFQGYGWHRITTPDVDPETSQGNAYATYAWASQLAEVEVDTETGQVVVIRLASATDAGKAINPKGVEGQIEGGAVQGLGFALMEDMIVQRGTFVNSRLSTYLIPTAADVPRIDPLIVEVYDPTGPHGAKGVAEPATIPTAPAIFNAIADAIGKRITRTPASPERILQLLGKLETGQETAMALEDLPYPPP
;
A
#
# COMPACT_ATOMS: atom_id res chain seq x y z
N MET A 1 28.48 27.85 -5.78
CA MET A 1 29.00 26.75 -6.64
C MET A 1 28.04 25.58 -6.53
N LYS A 2 27.68 24.94 -7.65
CA LYS A 2 26.78 23.79 -7.67
C LYS A 2 27.57 22.50 -7.69
N LEU A 3 27.26 21.60 -6.75
CA LEU A 3 27.88 20.29 -6.62
C LEU A 3 26.81 19.19 -6.81
N ARG A 4 27.18 18.11 -7.48
CA ARG A 4 26.30 16.97 -7.69
C ARG A 4 26.72 15.79 -6.83
N GLY A 5 25.73 15.00 -6.44
CA GLY A 5 25.96 13.77 -5.71
C GLY A 5 24.89 12.74 -5.98
N ILE A 6 25.22 11.48 -5.72
CA ILE A 6 24.37 10.31 -5.89
C ILE A 6 24.32 9.56 -4.55
N GLY A 7 23.13 9.13 -4.17
CA GLY A 7 22.94 8.38 -2.93
C GLY A 7 21.90 7.27 -3.08
N ILE A 8 22.09 6.21 -2.30
CA ILE A 8 21.16 5.07 -2.25
C ILE A 8 20.61 4.97 -0.83
N GLY A 9 19.29 4.74 -0.74
CA GLY A 9 18.58 4.33 0.46
C GLY A 9 17.88 3.01 0.21
N SER A 10 17.92 2.09 1.17
CA SER A 10 17.25 0.79 1.07
C SER A 10 16.51 0.51 2.36
N MET A 11 15.45 -0.31 2.27
CA MET A 11 14.66 -0.69 3.42
C MET A 11 14.18 -2.15 3.35
N LEU A 12 13.94 -2.73 4.51
CA LEU A 12 13.18 -3.95 4.76
C LEU A 12 11.96 -3.57 5.61
N TYR A 13 10.76 -3.93 5.14
CA TYR A 13 9.52 -3.57 5.81
C TYR A 13 8.64 -4.79 6.05
N GLY A 14 8.25 -5.01 7.31
CA GLY A 14 7.28 -6.05 7.64
C GLY A 14 5.86 -5.60 7.30
N LEU A 15 5.14 -6.38 6.49
CA LEU A 15 3.76 -6.08 6.10
C LEU A 15 2.78 -6.51 7.18
N GLY A 16 1.81 -5.66 7.48
CA GLY A 16 0.79 -5.93 8.49
C GLY A 16 1.28 -5.74 9.92
N TYR A 17 0.54 -6.30 10.86
CA TYR A 17 0.87 -6.23 12.28
C TYR A 17 1.69 -7.45 12.69
N GLY A 18 2.93 -7.18 13.09
CA GLY A 18 3.82 -8.19 13.62
C GLY A 18 3.58 -8.48 15.11
N PHE A 19 4.50 -9.25 15.70
CA PHE A 19 4.53 -9.53 17.14
C PHE A 19 3.25 -10.20 17.67
N ALA A 20 2.70 -11.15 16.93
CA ALA A 20 1.48 -11.88 17.25
C ALA A 20 0.23 -11.00 17.49
N ARG A 21 0.25 -9.73 17.10
CA ARG A 21 -0.93 -8.85 17.18
C ARG A 21 -2.03 -9.37 16.26
N PRO A 22 -3.31 -9.26 16.67
CA PRO A 22 -4.41 -9.62 15.78
C PRO A 22 -4.37 -8.81 14.49
N ASP A 23 -4.28 -9.50 13.37
CA ASP A 23 -4.30 -8.89 12.03
C ASP A 23 -5.23 -9.70 11.15
N PHE A 24 -6.42 -9.17 10.86
CA PHE A 24 -7.47 -9.85 10.13
C PHE A 24 -8.25 -8.91 9.20
N ALA A 25 -8.98 -9.50 8.29
CA ALA A 25 -9.96 -8.81 7.46
C ALA A 25 -11.15 -9.72 7.16
N SER A 26 -12.30 -9.10 6.89
CA SER A 26 -13.49 -9.76 6.40
C SER A 26 -13.96 -9.14 5.09
N ALA A 27 -14.64 -9.93 4.27
CA ALA A 27 -15.25 -9.48 3.04
C ALA A 27 -16.53 -10.27 2.78
N GLU A 28 -17.50 -9.65 2.12
CA GLU A 28 -18.72 -10.27 1.61
C GLU A 28 -18.84 -9.99 0.12
N VAL A 29 -19.25 -10.99 -0.64
CA VAL A 29 -19.49 -10.86 -2.08
C VAL A 29 -20.89 -11.38 -2.38
N ASP A 30 -21.74 -10.53 -2.96
CA ASP A 30 -23.08 -10.86 -3.38
C ASP A 30 -23.19 -10.86 -4.90
N VAL A 31 -24.02 -11.77 -5.44
CA VAL A 31 -24.42 -11.78 -6.85
C VAL A 31 -25.90 -11.50 -6.94
N ALA A 32 -26.28 -10.50 -7.71
CA ALA A 32 -27.69 -10.18 -7.99
C ALA A 32 -28.25 -11.09 -9.09
N PHE A 33 -29.59 -11.07 -9.24
CA PHE A 33 -30.32 -11.89 -10.23
C PHE A 33 -29.81 -11.69 -11.67
N ASP A 34 -29.39 -10.48 -12.01
CA ASP A 34 -28.87 -10.12 -13.33
C ASP A 34 -27.36 -10.46 -13.53
N GLY A 35 -26.75 -11.06 -12.53
CA GLY A 35 -25.34 -11.42 -12.55
C GLY A 35 -24.38 -10.29 -12.13
N SER A 36 -24.87 -9.09 -11.78
CA SER A 36 -24.02 -8.05 -11.21
C SER A 36 -23.48 -8.47 -9.82
N VAL A 37 -22.25 -8.09 -9.54
CA VAL A 37 -21.53 -8.49 -8.33
C VAL A 37 -21.29 -7.28 -7.43
N THR A 38 -21.58 -7.43 -6.15
CA THR A 38 -21.29 -6.40 -5.14
C THR A 38 -20.34 -6.95 -4.08
N LEU A 39 -19.17 -6.32 -3.97
CA LEU A 39 -18.23 -6.55 -2.88
C LEU A 39 -18.56 -5.61 -1.71
N ARG A 40 -18.59 -6.12 -0.47
CA ARG A 40 -18.61 -5.34 0.76
C ARG A 40 -17.34 -5.58 1.55
N ASN A 41 -16.61 -4.50 1.82
CA ASN A 41 -15.37 -4.56 2.59
C ASN A 41 -15.18 -3.28 3.42
N GLY A 42 -14.84 -3.41 4.69
CA GLY A 42 -14.71 -2.29 5.63
C GLY A 42 -13.47 -1.41 5.43
N ALA A 43 -12.57 -1.74 4.52
CA ALA A 43 -11.35 -0.98 4.31
C ALA A 43 -11.60 0.39 3.67
N SER A 44 -10.92 1.41 4.20
CA SER A 44 -11.01 2.78 3.70
C SER A 44 -10.15 2.99 2.44
N GLU A 45 -10.71 3.72 1.47
CA GLU A 45 -9.97 4.30 0.37
C GLU A 45 -9.40 5.65 0.82
N LEU A 46 -8.09 5.83 0.70
CA LEU A 46 -7.35 7.04 1.08
C LEU A 46 -6.70 7.73 -0.14
N GLY A 47 -6.97 7.21 -1.34
CA GLY A 47 -6.33 7.57 -2.59
C GLY A 47 -5.30 6.55 -3.09
N GLN A 48 -5.10 5.45 -2.35
CA GLN A 48 -4.12 4.40 -2.68
C GLN A 48 -4.63 3.40 -3.74
N GLY A 49 -5.89 3.50 -4.19
CA GLY A 49 -6.45 2.64 -5.23
C GLY A 49 -6.92 1.26 -4.76
N LEU A 50 -7.14 1.07 -3.47
CA LEU A 50 -7.54 -0.22 -2.89
C LEU A 50 -8.84 -0.75 -3.46
N ARG A 51 -9.86 0.11 -3.66
CA ARG A 51 -11.15 -0.30 -4.22
C ARG A 51 -11.01 -0.97 -5.57
N THR A 52 -10.17 -0.41 -6.44
CA THR A 52 -9.87 -0.96 -7.76
C THR A 52 -9.24 -2.35 -7.64
N ILE A 53 -8.23 -2.50 -6.79
CA ILE A 53 -7.54 -3.77 -6.56
C ILE A 53 -8.51 -4.85 -6.08
N LEU A 54 -9.36 -4.53 -5.09
CA LEU A 54 -10.31 -5.50 -4.54
C LEU A 54 -11.36 -5.92 -5.58
N CYS A 55 -11.85 -4.99 -6.42
CA CYS A 55 -12.75 -5.33 -7.52
C CYS A 55 -12.04 -6.18 -8.60
N GLN A 56 -10.77 -5.92 -8.91
CA GLN A 56 -10.00 -6.74 -9.84
C GLN A 56 -9.84 -8.18 -9.33
N LEU A 57 -9.60 -8.37 -8.03
CA LEU A 57 -9.54 -9.70 -7.42
C LEU A 57 -10.89 -10.45 -7.51
N VAL A 58 -12.00 -9.74 -7.27
CA VAL A 58 -13.36 -10.34 -7.44
C VAL A 58 -13.60 -10.74 -8.88
N ALA A 59 -13.29 -9.85 -9.83
CA ALA A 59 -13.50 -10.10 -11.25
C ALA A 59 -12.68 -11.31 -11.73
N ASP A 60 -11.43 -11.42 -11.32
CA ASP A 60 -10.54 -12.54 -11.67
C ASP A 60 -11.03 -13.86 -11.04
N GLU A 61 -11.32 -13.88 -9.74
CA GLU A 61 -11.77 -15.08 -9.02
C GLU A 61 -13.13 -15.61 -9.53
N LEU A 62 -14.06 -14.72 -9.88
CA LEU A 62 -15.38 -15.12 -10.39
C LEU A 62 -15.41 -15.25 -11.91
N GLY A 63 -14.37 -14.84 -12.62
CA GLY A 63 -14.32 -14.87 -14.07
C GLY A 63 -15.30 -13.93 -14.75
N VAL A 64 -15.72 -12.84 -14.08
CA VAL A 64 -16.62 -11.80 -14.60
C VAL A 64 -15.85 -10.59 -15.08
N ARG A 65 -16.51 -9.64 -15.78
CA ARG A 65 -15.84 -8.41 -16.16
C ARG A 65 -15.68 -7.48 -14.97
N PHE A 66 -14.64 -6.67 -14.97
CA PHE A 66 -14.39 -5.67 -13.92
C PHE A 66 -15.58 -4.68 -13.77
N GLU A 67 -16.19 -4.30 -14.90
CA GLU A 67 -17.31 -3.37 -14.94
C GLU A 67 -18.61 -3.93 -14.31
N ASP A 68 -18.72 -5.24 -14.19
CA ASP A 68 -19.85 -5.91 -13.54
C ASP A 68 -19.69 -5.99 -12.01
N VAL A 69 -18.55 -5.52 -11.46
CA VAL A 69 -18.25 -5.54 -10.04
C VAL A 69 -18.36 -4.14 -9.43
N SER A 70 -19.22 -3.99 -8.45
CA SER A 70 -19.33 -2.79 -7.62
C SER A 70 -18.80 -3.05 -6.21
N ILE A 71 -18.41 -1.97 -5.50
CA ILE A 71 -17.91 -2.06 -4.13
C ILE A 71 -18.62 -1.08 -3.20
N VAL A 72 -19.04 -1.57 -2.05
CA VAL A 72 -19.38 -0.78 -0.86
C VAL A 72 -18.21 -0.91 0.10
N SER A 73 -17.57 0.21 0.45
CA SER A 73 -16.41 0.19 1.33
C SER A 73 -16.49 1.26 2.41
N ALA A 74 -15.89 0.98 3.57
CA ALA A 74 -15.78 1.91 4.70
C ALA A 74 -17.13 2.45 5.23
N ASP A 75 -18.19 1.67 5.10
CA ASP A 75 -19.51 1.98 5.64
C ASP A 75 -19.78 1.03 6.81
N THR A 76 -19.76 1.55 8.03
CA THR A 76 -19.90 0.74 9.25
C THR A 76 -21.26 0.08 9.42
N GLU A 77 -22.29 0.52 8.67
CA GLU A 77 -23.61 -0.11 8.69
C GLU A 77 -23.74 -1.24 7.65
N LYS A 78 -22.92 -1.21 6.59
CA LYS A 78 -23.10 -2.07 5.41
C LYS A 78 -21.92 -3.00 5.13
N THR A 79 -20.80 -2.82 5.82
CA THR A 79 -19.60 -3.62 5.55
C THR A 79 -19.16 -4.38 6.81
N PRO A 80 -18.59 -5.58 6.65
CA PRO A 80 -18.02 -6.30 7.76
C PRO A 80 -16.74 -5.60 8.25
N ASP A 81 -16.36 -5.85 9.52
CA ASP A 81 -15.09 -5.37 10.04
C ASP A 81 -13.92 -5.99 9.26
N SER A 82 -13.09 -5.13 8.71
CA SER A 82 -11.92 -5.53 7.92
C SER A 82 -10.60 -5.09 8.56
N GLY A 83 -10.66 -4.61 9.81
CA GLY A 83 -9.51 -4.03 10.48
C GLY A 83 -9.05 -2.71 9.84
N PRO A 84 -8.01 -2.08 10.40
CA PRO A 84 -7.53 -0.77 9.95
C PRO A 84 -6.78 -0.83 8.63
N VAL A 85 -6.68 0.33 7.96
CA VAL A 85 -5.84 0.56 6.79
C VAL A 85 -4.55 1.25 7.23
N SER A 86 -3.50 0.48 7.44
CA SER A 86 -2.17 0.92 7.87
C SER A 86 -1.15 -0.19 7.59
N ALA A 87 0.14 0.05 7.83
CA ALA A 87 1.21 -0.95 7.73
C ALA A 87 1.24 -1.71 6.39
N SER A 88 0.88 -1.07 5.31
CA SER A 88 0.78 -1.62 3.94
C SER A 88 0.05 -2.96 3.84
N ARG A 89 -0.86 -3.23 4.81
CA ARG A 89 -1.54 -4.52 4.93
C ARG A 89 -2.74 -4.69 3.98
N ALA A 90 -3.27 -3.59 3.46
CA ALA A 90 -4.58 -3.61 2.83
C ALA A 90 -4.68 -4.59 1.65
N THR A 91 -3.84 -4.49 0.64
CA THR A 91 -3.83 -5.45 -0.48
C THR A 91 -3.65 -6.88 0.01
N TYR A 92 -2.73 -7.11 0.95
CA TYR A 92 -2.36 -8.43 1.43
C TYR A 92 -3.49 -9.08 2.27
N VAL A 93 -4.00 -8.40 3.28
CA VAL A 93 -4.97 -9.00 4.23
C VAL A 93 -6.39 -8.94 3.68
N GLN A 94 -6.80 -7.77 3.16
CA GLN A 94 -8.13 -7.57 2.58
C GLN A 94 -8.29 -8.43 1.31
N GLY A 95 -7.28 -8.43 0.44
CA GLY A 95 -7.30 -9.23 -0.79
C GLY A 95 -7.49 -10.72 -0.51
N ASN A 96 -6.80 -11.28 0.50
CA ASN A 96 -7.01 -12.67 0.90
C ASN A 96 -8.42 -12.93 1.46
N ALA A 97 -9.02 -11.98 2.19
CA ALA A 97 -10.41 -12.11 2.65
C ALA A 97 -11.38 -12.09 1.47
N VAL A 98 -11.16 -11.21 0.49
CA VAL A 98 -11.95 -11.13 -0.75
C VAL A 98 -11.87 -12.43 -1.55
N ILE A 99 -10.66 -12.98 -1.76
CA ILE A 99 -10.48 -14.28 -2.45
C ILE A 99 -11.28 -15.38 -1.74
N LYS A 100 -11.23 -15.44 -0.41
CA LYS A 100 -11.99 -16.42 0.37
C LYS A 100 -13.50 -16.25 0.20
N ALA A 101 -14.00 -15.00 0.19
CA ALA A 101 -15.42 -14.72 -0.06
C ALA A 101 -15.84 -15.17 -1.46
N CYS A 102 -15.02 -14.89 -2.48
CA CYS A 102 -15.27 -15.33 -3.85
C CYS A 102 -15.29 -16.87 -3.95
N ARG A 103 -14.36 -17.54 -3.28
CA ARG A 103 -14.31 -19.02 -3.27
C ARG A 103 -15.50 -19.65 -2.57
N ASP A 104 -15.97 -19.08 -1.44
CA ASP A 104 -17.21 -19.51 -0.78
C ASP A 104 -18.42 -19.34 -1.69
N LEU A 105 -18.53 -18.21 -2.41
CA LEU A 105 -19.57 -17.97 -3.40
C LEU A 105 -19.47 -18.93 -4.60
N LYS A 106 -18.26 -19.13 -5.15
CA LYS A 106 -18.02 -20.07 -6.27
C LYS A 106 -18.44 -21.49 -5.95
N ALA A 107 -18.17 -21.95 -4.73
CA ALA A 107 -18.58 -23.29 -4.31
C ALA A 107 -20.11 -23.47 -4.42
N ARG A 108 -20.87 -22.44 -3.99
CA ARG A 108 -22.35 -22.46 -4.04
C ARG A 108 -22.91 -22.33 -5.44
N LEU A 109 -22.35 -21.42 -6.24
CA LEU A 109 -22.73 -21.25 -7.65
C LEU A 109 -22.32 -22.49 -8.47
N GLY A 110 -21.18 -23.09 -8.10
CA GLY A 110 -20.69 -24.31 -8.72
C GLY A 110 -21.64 -25.49 -8.60
N GLU A 111 -22.32 -25.66 -7.45
CA GLU A 111 -23.35 -26.70 -7.30
C GLU A 111 -24.46 -26.55 -8.36
N VAL A 112 -24.94 -25.33 -8.60
CA VAL A 112 -25.96 -25.05 -9.61
C VAL A 112 -25.40 -25.25 -11.02
N ALA A 113 -24.18 -24.80 -11.28
CA ALA A 113 -23.54 -24.97 -12.58
C ALA A 113 -23.25 -26.43 -12.90
N ALA A 114 -22.85 -27.24 -11.90
CA ALA A 114 -22.68 -28.69 -12.07
C ALA A 114 -23.91 -29.40 -12.51
N GLU A 115 -25.08 -29.06 -11.91
CA GLU A 115 -26.37 -29.58 -12.30
C GLU A 115 -26.79 -29.12 -13.71
N LEU A 116 -26.55 -27.84 -14.07
CA LEU A 116 -26.91 -27.31 -15.38
C LEU A 116 -26.09 -27.86 -16.53
N LEU A 117 -24.82 -28.15 -16.28
CA LEU A 117 -23.87 -28.59 -17.29
C LEU A 117 -23.62 -30.10 -17.28
N ASP A 118 -24.26 -30.83 -16.35
CA ASP A 118 -23.95 -32.27 -16.09
C ASP A 118 -22.45 -32.53 -15.97
N THR A 119 -21.77 -31.68 -15.18
CA THR A 119 -20.30 -31.62 -15.06
C THR A 119 -19.89 -31.65 -13.58
N PRO A 120 -18.88 -32.46 -13.18
CA PRO A 120 -18.35 -32.45 -11.82
C PRO A 120 -17.83 -31.08 -11.40
N LEU A 121 -18.00 -30.72 -10.12
CA LEU A 121 -17.59 -29.43 -9.54
C LEU A 121 -16.11 -29.11 -9.82
N GLU A 122 -15.25 -30.11 -9.74
CA GLU A 122 -13.79 -30.01 -9.88
C GLU A 122 -13.35 -29.62 -11.30
N ARG A 123 -14.23 -29.83 -12.28
CA ARG A 123 -13.98 -29.49 -13.68
C ARG A 123 -14.51 -28.13 -14.07
N LEU A 124 -15.31 -27.48 -13.20
CA LEU A 124 -15.90 -26.20 -13.51
C LEU A 124 -14.85 -25.08 -13.51
N VAL A 125 -14.81 -24.32 -14.58
CA VAL A 125 -13.95 -23.15 -14.77
C VAL A 125 -14.80 -21.91 -14.94
N PHE A 126 -14.60 -20.93 -14.07
CA PHE A 126 -15.22 -19.62 -14.12
C PHE A 126 -14.30 -18.66 -14.89
N ARG A 127 -14.69 -18.26 -16.08
CA ARG A 127 -13.84 -17.41 -16.93
C ARG A 127 -14.64 -16.68 -18.00
N ASN A 128 -14.24 -15.43 -18.29
CA ASN A 128 -14.78 -14.61 -19.39
C ASN A 128 -16.32 -14.49 -19.37
N GLY A 129 -16.94 -14.31 -18.20
CA GLY A 129 -18.38 -14.20 -18.05
C GLY A 129 -19.15 -15.51 -18.20
N HIS A 130 -18.46 -16.65 -18.20
CA HIS A 130 -19.06 -17.97 -18.34
C HIS A 130 -18.52 -18.94 -17.28
N VAL A 131 -19.34 -19.95 -17.00
CA VAL A 131 -18.88 -21.18 -16.31
C VAL A 131 -18.92 -22.29 -17.32
N HIS A 132 -17.83 -23.01 -17.47
CA HIS A 132 -17.69 -24.09 -18.47
C HIS A 132 -17.00 -25.31 -17.90
N ASP A 133 -17.18 -26.44 -18.57
CA ASP A 133 -16.42 -27.65 -18.31
C ASP A 133 -14.97 -27.45 -18.80
N GLY A 134 -13.99 -27.63 -17.91
CA GLY A 134 -12.56 -27.50 -18.23
C GLY A 134 -12.08 -28.48 -19.31
N GLU A 135 -12.70 -29.65 -19.47
CA GLU A 135 -12.37 -30.63 -20.51
C GLU A 135 -13.17 -30.42 -21.81
N SER A 136 -14.33 -29.74 -21.73
CA SER A 136 -15.21 -29.47 -22.86
C SER A 136 -15.69 -28.02 -22.83
N PRO A 137 -14.86 -27.04 -23.21
CA PRO A 137 -15.19 -25.62 -23.06
C PRO A 137 -16.40 -25.14 -23.84
N SER A 138 -16.87 -25.91 -24.85
CA SER A 138 -18.13 -25.67 -25.56
C SER A 138 -19.37 -25.90 -24.69
N THR A 139 -19.25 -26.73 -23.63
CA THR A 139 -20.30 -26.96 -22.63
C THR A 139 -20.18 -25.84 -21.59
N SER A 140 -20.99 -24.81 -21.71
CA SER A 140 -20.88 -23.62 -20.89
C SER A 140 -22.24 -22.97 -20.61
N VAL A 141 -22.32 -22.23 -19.49
CA VAL A 141 -23.46 -21.38 -19.13
C VAL A 141 -22.94 -19.95 -18.86
N PRO A 142 -23.60 -18.90 -19.37
CA PRO A 142 -23.27 -17.53 -19.00
C PRO A 142 -23.42 -17.31 -17.49
N PHE A 143 -22.54 -16.54 -16.90
CA PHE A 143 -22.59 -16.23 -15.46
C PHE A 143 -23.91 -15.57 -15.05
N THR A 144 -24.47 -14.70 -15.91
CA THR A 144 -25.77 -14.06 -15.71
C THR A 144 -26.93 -15.09 -15.66
N THR A 145 -26.91 -16.11 -16.54
CA THR A 145 -27.89 -17.19 -16.52
C THR A 145 -27.74 -18.03 -15.26
N LEU A 146 -26.50 -18.37 -14.88
CA LEU A 146 -26.22 -19.11 -13.65
C LEU A 146 -26.74 -18.37 -12.41
N ALA A 147 -26.52 -17.04 -12.34
CA ALA A 147 -27.01 -16.21 -11.25
C ALA A 147 -28.54 -16.24 -11.18
N GLY A 148 -29.23 -16.07 -12.30
CA GLY A 148 -30.69 -16.16 -12.39
C GLY A 148 -31.22 -17.53 -11.93
N GLU A 149 -30.61 -18.62 -12.37
CA GLU A 149 -30.98 -19.98 -11.97
C GLU A 149 -30.75 -20.24 -10.47
N ALA A 150 -29.63 -19.75 -9.92
CA ALA A 150 -29.36 -19.87 -8.50
C ALA A 150 -30.42 -19.15 -7.65
N HIS A 151 -30.82 -17.95 -8.05
CA HIS A 151 -31.92 -17.20 -7.42
C HIS A 151 -33.26 -17.94 -7.54
N ALA A 152 -33.62 -18.43 -8.75
CA ALA A 152 -34.85 -19.14 -8.97
C ALA A 152 -35.00 -20.42 -8.12
N ARG A 153 -33.86 -21.06 -7.82
CA ARG A 153 -33.80 -22.24 -6.95
C ARG A 153 -33.72 -21.91 -5.46
N GLY A 154 -33.79 -20.62 -5.08
CA GLY A 154 -33.62 -20.18 -3.67
C GLY A 154 -32.30 -20.52 -3.06
N ARG A 155 -31.24 -20.67 -3.87
CA ARG A 155 -29.87 -20.93 -3.36
C ARG A 155 -29.28 -19.64 -2.82
N ARG A 156 -28.39 -19.79 -1.80
CA ARG A 156 -27.64 -18.67 -1.26
C ARG A 156 -26.54 -18.24 -2.24
N PHE A 157 -26.58 -16.97 -2.66
CA PHE A 157 -25.68 -16.33 -3.63
C PHE A 157 -24.79 -15.27 -3.00
N GLN A 158 -24.51 -15.41 -1.72
CA GLN A 158 -23.63 -14.57 -0.94
C GLN A 158 -22.48 -15.41 -0.42
N GLY A 159 -21.25 -14.92 -0.61
CA GLY A 159 -20.03 -15.51 -0.07
C GLY A 159 -19.45 -14.64 1.02
N TYR A 160 -18.89 -15.28 2.06
CA TYR A 160 -18.19 -14.62 3.16
C TYR A 160 -16.75 -15.12 3.26
N GLY A 161 -15.83 -14.19 3.43
CA GLY A 161 -14.42 -14.48 3.63
C GLY A 161 -13.85 -13.81 4.86
N TRP A 162 -13.13 -14.59 5.66
CA TRP A 162 -12.35 -14.10 6.78
C TRP A 162 -10.91 -14.58 6.67
N HIS A 163 -9.97 -13.65 6.77
CA HIS A 163 -8.56 -13.95 6.72
C HIS A 163 -7.86 -13.36 7.94
N ARG A 164 -7.01 -14.14 8.57
CA ARG A 164 -6.13 -13.72 9.64
C ARG A 164 -4.70 -14.07 9.27
N ILE A 165 -3.80 -13.13 9.45
CA ILE A 165 -2.36 -13.41 9.39
C ILE A 165 -1.97 -14.06 10.72
N THR A 166 -1.21 -15.15 10.63
CA THR A 166 -0.52 -15.73 11.79
C THR A 166 0.96 -15.39 11.66
N THR A 167 1.46 -14.61 12.60
CA THR A 167 2.90 -14.31 12.67
C THR A 167 3.57 -15.31 13.63
N PRO A 168 4.80 -15.73 13.33
CA PRO A 168 5.60 -16.51 14.27
C PRO A 168 5.81 -15.74 15.58
N ASP A 169 6.10 -16.49 16.64
CA ASP A 169 6.39 -15.90 17.94
C ASP A 169 7.74 -15.18 17.93
N VAL A 170 7.77 -14.05 18.58
CA VAL A 170 8.99 -13.32 18.93
C VAL A 170 9.25 -13.50 20.41
N ASP A 171 10.48 -13.78 20.76
CA ASP A 171 10.88 -13.85 22.16
C ASP A 171 10.63 -12.50 22.85
N PRO A 172 9.74 -12.42 23.85
CA PRO A 172 9.36 -11.17 24.48
C PRO A 172 10.50 -10.53 25.31
N GLU A 173 11.49 -11.31 25.74
CA GLU A 173 12.61 -10.81 26.55
C GLU A 173 13.69 -10.19 25.66
N THR A 174 14.01 -10.83 24.54
CA THR A 174 15.08 -10.39 23.64
C THR A 174 14.58 -9.60 22.44
N SER A 175 13.28 -9.62 22.16
CA SER A 175 12.66 -9.09 20.94
C SER A 175 13.25 -9.67 19.65
N GLN A 176 13.83 -10.88 19.72
CA GLN A 176 14.37 -11.61 18.60
C GLN A 176 13.37 -12.60 18.04
N GLY A 177 13.37 -12.78 16.72
CA GLY A 177 12.49 -13.71 16.03
C GLY A 177 11.97 -13.19 14.71
N ASN A 178 11.10 -13.96 14.05
CA ASN A 178 10.42 -13.55 12.82
C ASN A 178 9.09 -12.89 13.16
N ALA A 179 9.10 -11.56 13.28
CA ALA A 179 7.95 -10.80 13.76
C ALA A 179 6.81 -10.68 12.74
N TYR A 180 7.06 -10.88 11.43
CA TYR A 180 6.10 -10.66 10.35
C TYR A 180 5.94 -11.89 9.46
N ALA A 181 4.74 -12.05 8.88
CA ALA A 181 4.47 -13.16 7.96
C ALA A 181 5.16 -12.97 6.60
N THR A 182 5.29 -11.72 6.16
CA THR A 182 5.97 -11.37 4.92
C THR A 182 6.64 -10.01 5.01
N TYR A 183 7.60 -9.77 4.13
CA TYR A 183 8.39 -8.54 4.06
C TYR A 183 8.38 -7.99 2.63
N ALA A 184 8.38 -6.65 2.54
CA ALA A 184 8.65 -5.94 1.30
C ALA A 184 10.04 -5.30 1.35
N TRP A 185 10.67 -5.21 0.18
CA TRP A 185 11.99 -4.61 -0.01
C TRP A 185 11.84 -3.42 -0.94
N ALA A 186 12.57 -2.35 -0.67
CA ALA A 186 12.71 -1.28 -1.62
C ALA A 186 14.10 -0.67 -1.56
N SER A 187 14.56 -0.15 -2.70
CA SER A 187 15.77 0.62 -2.81
C SER A 187 15.53 1.80 -3.73
N GLN A 188 16.01 2.97 -3.32
CA GLN A 188 15.93 4.18 -4.14
C GLN A 188 17.31 4.77 -4.34
N LEU A 189 17.53 5.28 -5.55
CA LEU A 189 18.70 6.07 -5.92
C LEU A 189 18.23 7.50 -6.13
N ALA A 190 18.89 8.46 -5.46
CA ALA A 190 18.69 9.89 -5.65
C ALA A 190 19.90 10.52 -6.33
N GLU A 191 19.66 11.38 -7.32
CA GLU A 191 20.65 12.29 -7.89
C GLU A 191 20.26 13.70 -7.49
N VAL A 192 21.19 14.45 -6.86
CA VAL A 192 20.93 15.80 -6.38
C VAL A 192 21.96 16.81 -6.90
N GLU A 193 21.55 18.07 -6.93
CA GLU A 193 22.44 19.23 -7.12
C GLU A 193 22.29 20.12 -5.88
N VAL A 194 23.40 20.45 -5.23
CA VAL A 194 23.47 21.32 -4.05
C VAL A 194 24.16 22.62 -4.44
N ASP A 195 23.49 23.74 -4.26
CA ASP A 195 24.10 25.06 -4.40
C ASP A 195 24.73 25.48 -3.06
N THR A 196 26.06 25.50 -3.01
CA THR A 196 26.81 25.81 -1.79
C THR A 196 26.74 27.27 -1.37
N GLU A 197 26.23 28.18 -2.21
CA GLU A 197 26.06 29.60 -1.88
C GLU A 197 24.70 29.90 -1.24
N THR A 198 23.67 29.19 -1.68
CA THR A 198 22.31 29.40 -1.18
C THR A 198 21.84 28.30 -0.22
N GLY A 199 22.52 27.15 -0.19
CA GLY A 199 22.09 25.96 0.54
C GLY A 199 20.96 25.19 -0.13
N GLN A 200 20.47 25.64 -1.30
CA GLN A 200 19.39 24.98 -2.01
C GLN A 200 19.82 23.59 -2.52
N VAL A 201 18.95 22.62 -2.29
CA VAL A 201 19.08 21.25 -2.82
C VAL A 201 17.98 21.03 -3.86
N VAL A 202 18.37 20.60 -5.05
CA VAL A 202 17.46 20.20 -6.12
C VAL A 202 17.66 18.70 -6.34
N VAL A 203 16.58 17.92 -6.19
CA VAL A 203 16.59 16.53 -6.59
C VAL A 203 16.35 16.49 -8.09
N ILE A 204 17.30 15.93 -8.84
CA ILE A 204 17.25 15.86 -10.30
C ILE A 204 16.46 14.64 -10.75
N ARG A 205 16.69 13.51 -10.07
CA ARG A 205 16.11 12.22 -10.42
C ARG A 205 16.00 11.32 -9.19
N LEU A 206 14.90 10.54 -9.15
CA LEU A 206 14.73 9.41 -8.24
C LEU A 206 14.46 8.15 -9.06
N ALA A 207 15.24 7.10 -8.88
CA ALA A 207 14.92 5.77 -9.39
C ALA A 207 14.51 4.90 -8.19
N SER A 208 13.28 4.38 -8.22
CA SER A 208 12.67 3.68 -7.07
C SER A 208 12.28 2.26 -7.45
N ALA A 209 13.05 1.29 -6.96
CA ALA A 209 12.76 -0.14 -7.10
C ALA A 209 12.01 -0.64 -5.86
N THR A 210 10.80 -1.15 -6.05
CA THR A 210 9.93 -1.59 -4.94
C THR A 210 9.36 -2.97 -5.23
N ASP A 211 9.51 -3.90 -4.28
CA ASP A 211 8.94 -5.24 -4.34
C ASP A 211 7.42 -5.17 -4.03
N ALA A 212 6.63 -5.44 -5.06
CA ALA A 212 5.16 -5.47 -5.01
C ALA A 212 4.59 -6.90 -4.91
N GLY A 213 5.44 -7.92 -4.77
CA GLY A 213 4.99 -9.28 -5.06
C GLY A 213 4.55 -9.38 -6.51
N LYS A 214 3.41 -10.00 -6.79
CA LYS A 214 2.76 -9.91 -8.11
C LYS A 214 1.90 -8.67 -8.18
N ALA A 215 2.21 -7.75 -9.09
CA ALA A 215 1.43 -6.53 -9.26
C ALA A 215 0.05 -6.83 -9.87
N ILE A 216 -1.03 -6.67 -9.07
CA ILE A 216 -2.41 -6.84 -9.56
C ILE A 216 -2.76 -5.72 -10.53
N ASN A 217 -2.34 -4.49 -10.20
CA ASN A 217 -2.52 -3.30 -11.04
C ASN A 217 -1.18 -2.56 -11.17
N PRO A 218 -0.38 -2.82 -12.22
CA PRO A 218 0.92 -2.17 -12.39
C PRO A 218 0.86 -0.64 -12.39
N LYS A 219 -0.18 -0.04 -13.01
CA LYS A 219 -0.38 1.42 -12.99
C LYS A 219 -0.63 1.97 -11.60
N GLY A 220 -1.40 1.25 -10.77
CA GLY A 220 -1.60 1.59 -9.37
C GLY A 220 -0.29 1.51 -8.57
N VAL A 221 0.53 0.50 -8.82
CA VAL A 221 1.85 0.34 -8.18
C VAL A 221 2.81 1.46 -8.60
N GLU A 222 2.89 1.80 -9.88
CA GLU A 222 3.67 2.95 -10.37
C GLU A 222 3.27 4.24 -9.64
N GLY A 223 1.96 4.53 -9.58
CA GLY A 223 1.45 5.72 -8.89
C GLY A 223 1.73 5.73 -7.38
N GLN A 224 1.75 4.57 -6.71
CA GLN A 224 2.15 4.47 -5.31
C GLN A 224 3.65 4.72 -5.11
N ILE A 225 4.48 4.22 -6.02
CA ILE A 225 5.94 4.45 -6.00
C ILE A 225 6.24 5.94 -6.19
N GLU A 226 5.61 6.58 -7.18
CA GLU A 226 5.79 8.01 -7.45
C GLU A 226 5.29 8.87 -6.29
N GLY A 227 4.07 8.64 -5.82
CA GLY A 227 3.47 9.39 -4.72
C GLY A 227 4.22 9.21 -3.39
N GLY A 228 4.66 8.00 -3.08
CA GLY A 228 5.47 7.70 -1.91
C GLY A 228 6.85 8.40 -1.95
N ALA A 229 7.50 8.40 -3.12
CA ALA A 229 8.76 9.10 -3.31
C ALA A 229 8.60 10.63 -3.11
N VAL A 230 7.50 11.22 -3.56
CA VAL A 230 7.22 12.65 -3.34
C VAL A 230 7.00 12.96 -1.85
N GLN A 231 6.29 12.11 -1.12
CA GLN A 231 6.17 12.26 0.34
C GLN A 231 7.55 12.20 1.02
N GLY A 232 8.38 11.23 0.67
CA GLY A 232 9.73 11.12 1.21
C GLY A 232 10.62 12.31 0.85
N LEU A 233 10.45 12.92 -0.33
CA LEU A 233 11.12 14.15 -0.74
C LEU A 233 10.68 15.32 0.16
N GLY A 234 9.38 15.45 0.46
CA GLY A 234 8.87 16.43 1.39
C GLY A 234 9.53 16.34 2.76
N PHE A 235 9.58 15.14 3.36
CA PHE A 235 10.27 14.90 4.63
C PHE A 235 11.76 15.20 4.57
N ALA A 236 12.41 14.94 3.43
CA ALA A 236 13.83 15.19 3.29
C ALA A 236 14.18 16.67 3.24
N LEU A 237 13.39 17.51 2.54
CA LEU A 237 13.83 18.84 2.15
C LEU A 237 12.93 19.98 2.64
N MET A 238 11.65 19.75 2.94
CA MET A 238 10.64 20.83 3.07
C MET A 238 9.84 20.80 4.37
N GLU A 239 9.37 19.62 4.78
CA GLU A 239 8.39 19.47 5.86
C GLU A 239 9.07 19.60 7.22
N ASP A 240 8.77 20.67 7.94
CA ASP A 240 9.26 20.93 9.30
C ASP A 240 8.08 21.39 10.17
N MET A 241 7.62 20.51 11.06
CA MET A 241 6.53 20.82 11.99
C MET A 241 7.13 21.47 13.24
N ILE A 242 6.97 22.78 13.36
CA ILE A 242 7.58 23.58 14.42
C ILE A 242 6.65 23.62 15.63
N VAL A 243 7.12 23.08 16.76
CA VAL A 243 6.41 23.11 18.04
C VAL A 243 7.08 24.11 18.97
N GLN A 244 6.31 25.09 19.48
CA GLN A 244 6.77 26.03 20.48
C GLN A 244 5.79 26.03 21.66
N ARG A 245 6.31 25.76 22.88
CA ARG A 245 5.52 25.69 24.10
C ARG A 245 4.27 24.80 23.98
N GLY A 246 4.42 23.63 23.36
CA GLY A 246 3.35 22.67 23.14
C GLY A 246 2.33 23.04 22.04
N THR A 247 2.58 24.09 21.25
CA THR A 247 1.68 24.56 20.19
C THR A 247 2.39 24.50 18.83
N PHE A 248 1.68 24.00 17.81
CA PHE A 248 2.16 24.07 16.43
C PHE A 248 2.07 25.50 15.90
N VAL A 249 3.19 26.12 15.54
CA VAL A 249 3.24 27.50 15.06
C VAL A 249 3.05 27.61 13.55
N ASN A 250 3.24 26.52 12.82
CA ASN A 250 3.07 26.45 11.36
C ASN A 250 2.04 25.41 10.93
N SER A 251 0.87 25.41 11.57
CA SER A 251 -0.22 24.44 11.38
C SER A 251 -1.07 24.65 10.12
N ARG A 252 -0.73 25.59 9.25
CA ARG A 252 -1.48 25.89 8.02
C ARG A 252 -0.68 25.43 6.80
N LEU A 253 -1.36 25.00 5.72
CA LEU A 253 -0.68 24.62 4.46
C LEU A 253 0.14 25.74 3.83
N SER A 254 -0.13 27.00 4.17
CA SER A 254 0.69 28.15 3.76
C SER A 254 2.01 28.28 4.53
N THR A 255 2.18 27.58 5.64
CA THR A 255 3.35 27.65 6.52
C THR A 255 3.98 26.29 6.79
N TYR A 256 3.23 25.20 6.66
CA TYR A 256 3.73 23.83 6.59
C TYR A 256 3.85 23.46 5.11
N LEU A 257 5.09 23.53 4.59
CA LEU A 257 5.33 23.37 3.16
C LEU A 257 5.41 21.90 2.80
N ILE A 258 4.56 21.49 1.84
CA ILE A 258 4.61 20.19 1.19
C ILE A 258 5.04 20.37 -0.27
N PRO A 259 5.62 19.35 -0.94
CA PRO A 259 5.97 19.44 -2.35
C PRO A 259 4.75 19.75 -3.23
N THR A 260 4.92 20.66 -4.15
CA THR A 260 3.95 20.95 -5.23
C THR A 260 4.37 20.19 -6.49
N ALA A 261 3.52 20.20 -7.53
CA ALA A 261 3.87 19.58 -8.80
C ALA A 261 5.14 20.18 -9.46
N ALA A 262 5.51 21.43 -9.10
CA ALA A 262 6.72 22.09 -9.61
C ALA A 262 8.01 21.58 -8.90
N ASP A 263 7.87 21.00 -7.72
CA ASP A 263 8.99 20.51 -6.92
C ASP A 263 9.32 19.03 -7.23
N VAL A 264 8.43 18.34 -7.96
CA VAL A 264 8.57 16.91 -8.25
C VAL A 264 9.67 16.69 -9.31
N PRO A 265 10.72 15.91 -8.98
CA PRO A 265 11.75 15.57 -9.95
C PRO A 265 11.24 14.51 -10.93
N ARG A 266 12.10 14.14 -11.89
CA ARG A 266 11.88 12.89 -12.64
C ARG A 266 11.94 11.70 -11.69
N ILE A 267 10.86 10.90 -11.67
CA ILE A 267 10.80 9.65 -10.92
C ILE A 267 10.71 8.50 -11.93
N ASP A 268 11.58 7.50 -11.77
CA ASP A 268 11.56 6.27 -12.56
C ASP A 268 11.08 5.13 -11.65
N PRO A 269 9.79 4.75 -11.67
CA PRO A 269 9.26 3.64 -10.88
C PRO A 269 9.70 2.31 -11.50
N LEU A 270 10.25 1.42 -10.67
CA LEU A 270 10.69 0.08 -11.05
C LEU A 270 9.93 -0.94 -10.19
N ILE A 271 8.97 -1.60 -10.80
CA ILE A 271 8.21 -2.67 -10.13
C ILE A 271 9.07 -3.93 -10.10
N VAL A 272 9.37 -4.41 -8.89
CA VAL A 272 10.02 -5.70 -8.69
C VAL A 272 8.95 -6.71 -8.30
N GLU A 273 8.82 -7.78 -9.06
CA GLU A 273 7.84 -8.84 -8.79
C GLU A 273 8.52 -10.07 -8.17
N VAL A 274 8.41 -10.20 -6.85
CA VAL A 274 8.80 -11.41 -6.12
C VAL A 274 7.53 -12.06 -5.58
N TYR A 275 7.04 -13.08 -6.27
CA TYR A 275 5.78 -13.76 -5.92
C TYR A 275 5.75 -14.19 -4.46
N ASP A 276 4.74 -13.76 -3.72
CA ASP A 276 4.50 -14.15 -2.34
C ASP A 276 3.39 -15.21 -2.28
N PRO A 277 3.69 -16.46 -1.92
CA PRO A 277 2.69 -17.54 -1.91
C PRO A 277 1.59 -17.31 -0.86
N THR A 278 1.78 -16.41 0.09
CA THR A 278 0.81 -16.08 1.14
C THR A 278 -0.04 -14.86 0.80
N GLY A 279 0.36 -14.09 -0.22
CA GLY A 279 -0.38 -12.92 -0.70
C GLY A 279 -1.50 -13.27 -1.68
N PRO A 280 -2.51 -12.40 -1.86
CA PRO A 280 -3.57 -12.58 -2.83
C PRO A 280 -2.99 -12.57 -4.25
N HIS A 281 -3.08 -13.70 -4.95
CA HIS A 281 -2.43 -13.92 -6.25
C HIS A 281 -0.92 -13.59 -6.26
N GLY A 282 -0.26 -13.69 -5.10
CA GLY A 282 1.17 -13.40 -4.95
C GLY A 282 1.52 -11.92 -4.70
N ALA A 283 0.53 -11.07 -4.46
CA ALA A 283 0.72 -9.63 -4.26
C ALA A 283 1.15 -9.26 -2.83
N LYS A 284 1.89 -8.17 -2.72
CA LYS A 284 2.26 -7.49 -1.47
C LYS A 284 1.65 -6.07 -1.41
N GLY A 285 1.70 -5.43 -0.25
CA GLY A 285 1.37 -4.02 -0.09
C GLY A 285 2.56 -3.13 -0.46
N VAL A 286 2.30 -1.93 -1.01
CA VAL A 286 3.33 -1.06 -1.62
C VAL A 286 3.32 0.38 -1.09
N ALA A 287 2.52 0.71 -0.08
CA ALA A 287 2.38 2.10 0.37
C ALA A 287 3.67 2.63 1.04
N GLU A 288 3.94 2.25 2.30
CA GLU A 288 5.10 2.71 3.05
C GLU A 288 6.45 2.30 2.42
N PRO A 289 6.59 1.11 1.80
CA PRO A 289 7.82 0.73 1.12
C PRO A 289 8.31 1.74 0.08
N ALA A 290 7.40 2.43 -0.58
CA ALA A 290 7.74 3.44 -1.58
C ALA A 290 8.24 4.76 -0.98
N THR A 291 7.90 5.07 0.28
CA THR A 291 8.25 6.34 0.95
C THR A 291 9.55 6.25 1.75
N ILE A 292 9.73 5.14 2.48
CA ILE A 292 10.78 5.00 3.51
C ILE A 292 12.21 5.25 2.98
N PRO A 293 12.64 4.71 1.82
CA PRO A 293 14.03 4.84 1.37
C PRO A 293 14.36 6.20 0.75
N THR A 294 13.37 7.09 0.51
CA THR A 294 13.56 8.34 -0.23
C THR A 294 14.46 9.33 0.52
N ALA A 295 14.10 9.66 1.76
CA ALA A 295 14.89 10.62 2.54
C ALA A 295 16.34 10.13 2.79
N PRO A 296 16.59 8.86 3.16
CA PRO A 296 17.95 8.33 3.24
C PRO A 296 18.72 8.41 1.92
N ALA A 297 18.09 8.14 0.77
CA ALA A 297 18.73 8.25 -0.53
C ALA A 297 19.15 9.70 -0.83
N ILE A 298 18.25 10.67 -0.59
CA ILE A 298 18.54 12.10 -0.76
C ILE A 298 19.66 12.55 0.18
N PHE A 299 19.65 12.16 1.45
CA PHE A 299 20.70 12.55 2.42
C PHE A 299 22.05 11.96 2.08
N ASN A 300 22.09 10.72 1.59
CA ASN A 300 23.32 10.11 1.11
C ASN A 300 23.83 10.83 -0.14
N ALA A 301 22.96 11.25 -1.06
CA ALA A 301 23.33 12.04 -2.23
C ALA A 301 23.86 13.43 -1.86
N ILE A 302 23.25 14.12 -0.88
CA ILE A 302 23.77 15.38 -0.36
C ILE A 302 25.15 15.17 0.27
N ALA A 303 25.32 14.11 1.06
CA ALA A 303 26.58 13.80 1.70
C ALA A 303 27.69 13.50 0.68
N ASP A 304 27.36 12.84 -0.44
CA ASP A 304 28.29 12.64 -1.56
C ASP A 304 28.69 13.96 -2.22
N ALA A 305 27.70 14.87 -2.42
CA ALA A 305 27.93 16.17 -3.05
C ALA A 305 28.82 17.10 -2.22
N ILE A 306 28.61 17.19 -0.90
CA ILE A 306 29.26 18.21 -0.05
C ILE A 306 30.22 17.64 1.00
N GLY A 307 30.40 16.32 1.07
CA GLY A 307 31.28 15.66 2.06
C GLY A 307 30.80 15.76 3.52
N LYS A 308 29.52 16.10 3.77
CA LYS A 308 28.95 16.28 5.11
C LYS A 308 27.64 15.51 5.28
N ARG A 309 27.49 14.80 6.39
CA ARG A 309 26.29 14.02 6.71
C ARG A 309 25.15 14.89 7.25
N ILE A 310 23.96 14.68 6.74
CA ILE A 310 22.72 15.23 7.30
C ILE A 310 22.35 14.40 8.54
N THR A 311 22.13 15.07 9.66
CA THR A 311 21.75 14.43 10.94
C THR A 311 20.40 14.90 11.46
N ARG A 312 19.78 15.88 10.78
CA ARG A 312 18.47 16.45 11.15
C ARG A 312 17.65 16.73 9.89
N THR A 313 16.37 16.36 9.92
CA THR A 313 15.38 16.63 8.87
C THR A 313 14.63 17.94 9.15
N PRO A 314 14.14 18.63 8.11
CA PRO A 314 14.53 18.53 6.70
C PRO A 314 15.94 19.08 6.47
N ALA A 315 16.58 18.73 5.35
CA ALA A 315 17.85 19.36 4.91
C ALA A 315 17.53 20.73 4.26
N SER A 316 17.05 21.68 5.09
CA SER A 316 16.72 23.02 4.61
C SER A 316 17.96 23.80 4.16
N PRO A 317 17.81 24.84 3.33
CA PRO A 317 18.92 25.68 2.90
C PRO A 317 19.79 26.19 4.05
N GLU A 318 19.17 26.61 5.16
CA GLU A 318 19.87 27.08 6.35
C GLU A 318 20.74 25.97 6.96
N ARG A 319 20.20 24.74 7.07
CA ARG A 319 20.94 23.60 7.62
C ARG A 319 22.11 23.18 6.73
N ILE A 320 21.94 23.26 5.41
CA ILE A 320 23.05 23.03 4.47
C ILE A 320 24.13 24.09 4.64
N LEU A 321 23.78 25.38 4.73
CA LEU A 321 24.75 26.44 4.95
C LEU A 321 25.46 26.34 6.30
N GLN A 322 24.75 25.92 7.36
CA GLN A 322 25.36 25.63 8.66
C GLN A 322 26.38 24.50 8.59
N LEU A 323 26.04 23.39 7.92
CA LEU A 323 26.97 22.26 7.71
C LEU A 323 28.22 22.67 6.93
N LEU A 324 28.10 23.63 6.01
CA LEU A 324 29.22 24.18 5.24
C LEU A 324 30.00 25.25 5.99
N GLY A 325 29.57 25.65 7.19
CA GLY A 325 30.19 26.71 7.99
C GLY A 325 29.98 28.10 7.42
N LYS A 326 28.96 28.29 6.58
CA LYS A 326 28.62 29.58 5.95
C LYS A 326 27.52 30.34 6.71
N LEU A 327 26.84 29.67 7.64
CA LEU A 327 25.84 30.26 8.51
C LEU A 327 26.13 29.81 9.95
N GLU A 328 26.12 30.75 10.91
CA GLU A 328 26.22 30.40 12.31
C GLU A 328 25.00 29.60 12.76
N THR A 329 25.23 28.58 13.57
CA THR A 329 24.13 27.90 14.25
C THR A 329 23.56 28.90 15.27
N GLY A 330 22.38 29.42 14.99
CA GLY A 330 21.61 30.13 16.00
C GLY A 330 21.50 29.25 17.25
N GLN A 331 21.49 29.84 18.44
CA GLN A 331 21.16 29.10 19.66
C GLN A 331 19.74 28.52 19.46
N GLU A 332 19.68 27.26 19.00
CA GLU A 332 18.47 26.49 19.17
C GLU A 332 18.31 26.33 20.68
N THR A 333 17.43 27.12 21.26
CA THR A 333 16.85 26.81 22.55
C THR A 333 16.08 25.50 22.38
N ALA A 334 16.81 24.38 22.45
CA ALA A 334 16.19 23.12 22.78
C ALA A 334 15.52 23.40 24.14
N MET A 335 14.18 23.49 24.16
CA MET A 335 13.44 23.46 25.40
C MET A 335 13.83 22.16 26.08
N ALA A 336 14.52 22.24 27.21
CA ALA A 336 14.76 21.08 28.04
C ALA A 336 13.39 20.46 28.37
N LEU A 337 13.34 19.13 28.50
CA LEU A 337 12.11 18.42 28.91
C LEU A 337 11.51 19.02 30.20
N GLU A 338 12.35 19.64 31.04
CA GLU A 338 12.01 20.37 32.27
C GLU A 338 11.20 21.66 32.04
N ASP A 339 11.27 22.23 30.84
CA ASP A 339 10.54 23.46 30.45
C ASP A 339 9.17 23.17 29.81
N LEU A 340 8.76 21.91 29.70
CA LEU A 340 7.45 21.54 29.21
C LEU A 340 6.37 21.88 30.25
N PRO A 341 5.25 22.50 29.87
CA PRO A 341 4.19 22.94 30.80
C PRO A 341 3.40 21.78 31.45
N TYR A 342 3.73 20.53 31.13
CA TYR A 342 3.14 19.35 31.73
C TYR A 342 4.24 18.56 32.44
N PRO A 343 4.12 18.28 33.75
CA PRO A 343 4.98 17.33 34.39
C PRO A 343 4.80 15.94 33.72
N PRO A 344 5.85 15.15 33.61
CA PRO A 344 5.72 13.77 33.14
C PRO A 344 4.74 13.02 34.06
N PRO A 345 3.95 12.06 33.51
CA PRO A 345 2.96 11.30 34.25
C PRO A 345 3.55 10.50 35.39
#